data_55d1d49a22aa7530c6a41529d2f22464
#
_entry.id   55d1d49a22aa7530c6a41529d2f22464
#
_cell.length_a   1.000
_cell.length_b   1.000
_cell.length_c   1.000
_cell.angle_alpha   90.00
_cell.angle_beta   90.00
_cell.angle_gamma   90.00
#
_symmetry.space_group_name_H-M   'P 1'
#
loop_
_entity.id
_entity.type
_entity.pdbx_description
1 polymer ?
#
loop_
_entity_poly.entity_id
_entity_poly.type
_entity_poly.pdbx_seq_one_letter_code
_entity_poly.pdbx_strand_id
1 'polypeptide(L)'
;MWVVLIIGAPSCGNDDADTETETDTVATDTTTTVTTQPTAASAIDTTPIQLMLIRQKVRNFASWKPTYDARDSVRQAIGLHNYVLGRGVDDTSTVLIALRADDMAKAKAYSRNPELRQAMQKGGVVGTPNFHFLNTTWRNTATDNSTLRSLAWFTVKDWATWRSSFEEGRQEREANGMIDRAYGHDVDDNRKVLVAYAITDSAKARAWWKSDRLKERIKNAGITGMPQRWMYQVVQ
;
A
#
# COMPACT_ATOMS: atom_id res chain seq x y z
N MET A 1 -26.05 -9.55 -53.87
CA MET A 1 -27.18 -8.67 -54.30
C MET A 1 -27.06 -7.40 -53.50
N TRP A 2 -26.72 -6.47 -54.06
CA TRP A 2 -26.70 -5.23 -54.81
C TRP A 2 -25.56 -4.39 -54.22
N VAL A 3 -24.45 -4.04 -54.85
CA VAL A 3 -24.06 -3.26 -56.08
C VAL A 3 -24.75 -1.88 -56.15
N VAL A 4 -23.94 -0.82 -56.18
CA VAL A 4 -23.80 0.29 -57.14
C VAL A 4 -23.07 1.43 -56.43
N LEU A 5 -21.83 1.83 -56.71
CA LEU A 5 -21.17 2.48 -57.86
C LEU A 5 -21.79 3.84 -58.25
N ILE A 6 -20.94 4.90 -58.28
CA ILE A 6 -20.71 5.85 -59.41
C ILE A 6 -20.14 7.16 -58.88
N ILE A 7 -18.86 7.52 -59.11
CA ILE A 7 -18.17 8.23 -60.18
C ILE A 7 -18.54 9.73 -60.26
N GLY A 8 -17.47 10.56 -60.32
CA GLY A 8 -17.55 11.91 -60.90
C GLY A 8 -16.42 12.86 -60.55
N ALA A 9 -15.32 12.84 -61.26
CA ALA A 9 -14.49 14.00 -61.53
C ALA A 9 -14.87 14.47 -62.99
N PRO A 10 -14.32 15.54 -63.59
CA PRO A 10 -13.26 16.49 -63.22
C PRO A 10 -13.65 17.96 -63.61
N SER A 11 -12.79 18.96 -63.48
CA SER A 11 -12.37 19.82 -64.54
C SER A 11 -11.47 20.99 -64.19
N CYS A 12 -10.48 21.14 -64.97
CA CYS A 12 -9.47 22.19 -65.10
C CYS A 12 -9.97 23.59 -65.36
N GLY A 13 -9.10 24.57 -65.09
CA GLY A 13 -9.15 25.90 -65.74
C GLY A 13 -8.04 26.81 -65.20
N ASN A 14 -7.01 26.99 -66.06
CA ASN A 14 -5.92 27.96 -66.02
C ASN A 14 -6.44 29.42 -66.00
N ASP A 15 -5.72 30.44 -65.59
CA ASP A 15 -4.55 31.11 -66.08
C ASP A 15 -4.28 32.43 -65.35
N ASP A 16 -2.99 32.70 -65.18
CA ASP A 16 -2.21 33.92 -65.24
C ASP A 16 -2.59 35.22 -64.50
N ALA A 17 -1.64 35.73 -63.84
CA ALA A 17 -0.90 37.00 -64.02
C ALA A 17 -0.49 37.69 -62.73
N ASP A 18 0.82 37.86 -62.66
CA ASP A 18 1.63 38.78 -61.89
C ASP A 18 0.97 40.01 -61.26
N THR A 19 1.30 40.28 -60.00
CA THR A 19 1.78 41.59 -59.55
C THR A 19 2.47 41.48 -58.18
N GLU A 20 3.74 41.80 -58.18
CA GLU A 20 4.55 42.06 -56.99
C GLU A 20 3.97 43.24 -56.19
N THR A 21 3.86 43.08 -54.86
CA THR A 21 3.97 44.22 -53.95
C THR A 21 4.51 43.70 -52.62
N GLU A 22 5.71 44.16 -52.30
CA GLU A 22 6.27 44.08 -50.96
C GLU A 22 5.33 44.67 -49.93
N THR A 23 5.22 44.08 -48.80
CA THR A 23 5.35 44.77 -47.49
C THR A 23 5.15 43.82 -46.30
N ASP A 24 6.08 43.98 -45.43
CA ASP A 24 5.98 43.90 -43.98
C ASP A 24 5.90 42.55 -43.30
N THR A 25 7.08 42.19 -42.81
CA THR A 25 7.37 41.12 -41.90
C THR A 25 6.81 41.45 -40.52
N VAL A 26 5.65 40.97 -40.15
CA VAL A 26 5.22 40.91 -38.76
C VAL A 26 5.69 39.58 -38.18
N ALA A 27 6.74 39.65 -37.36
CA ALA A 27 7.19 38.54 -36.54
C ALA A 27 6.10 38.22 -35.52
N THR A 28 5.36 37.15 -35.75
CA THR A 28 4.46 36.58 -34.75
C THR A 28 5.31 35.83 -33.73
N ASP A 29 5.55 36.47 -32.64
CA ASP A 29 6.18 35.88 -31.42
C ASP A 29 5.27 34.77 -30.91
N THR A 30 5.55 33.53 -31.30
CA THR A 30 4.87 32.36 -30.75
C THR A 30 5.40 32.10 -29.35
N THR A 31 4.83 32.74 -28.39
CA THR A 31 5.06 32.42 -26.98
C THR A 31 4.60 30.99 -26.75
N THR A 32 5.52 30.06 -26.82
CA THR A 32 5.30 28.65 -26.41
C THR A 32 5.11 28.65 -24.89
N THR A 33 3.86 28.68 -24.46
CA THR A 33 3.50 28.47 -23.06
C THR A 33 3.89 27.03 -22.70
N VAL A 34 5.04 26.87 -22.09
CA VAL A 34 5.43 25.60 -21.46
C VAL A 34 4.47 25.35 -20.31
N THR A 35 3.42 24.60 -20.60
CA THR A 35 2.55 24.05 -19.55
C THR A 35 3.38 23.05 -18.75
N THR A 36 3.94 23.48 -17.63
CA THR A 36 4.52 22.58 -16.64
C THR A 36 3.39 21.72 -16.10
N GLN A 37 3.26 20.53 -16.67
CA GLN A 37 2.40 19.48 -16.13
C GLN A 37 2.90 19.20 -14.70
N PRO A 38 2.04 19.26 -13.66
CA PRO A 38 2.49 18.98 -12.31
C PRO A 38 3.06 17.56 -12.29
N THR A 39 4.32 17.45 -11.94
CA THR A 39 4.99 16.17 -11.72
C THR A 39 4.17 15.44 -10.65
N ALA A 40 3.54 14.33 -11.02
CA ALA A 40 2.82 13.50 -10.07
C ALA A 40 3.78 13.19 -8.90
N ALA A 41 3.41 13.58 -7.70
CA ALA A 41 4.21 13.31 -6.51
C ALA A 41 4.50 11.80 -6.47
N SER A 42 5.75 11.44 -6.22
CA SER A 42 6.14 10.04 -6.12
C SER A 42 5.21 9.34 -5.13
N ALA A 43 4.59 8.26 -5.57
CA ALA A 43 3.74 7.45 -4.69
C ALA A 43 4.54 6.71 -3.61
N ILE A 44 5.87 6.75 -3.69
CA ILE A 44 6.77 6.13 -2.72
C ILE A 44 7.17 7.16 -1.67
N ASP A 45 6.94 6.81 -0.42
CA ASP A 45 7.33 7.60 0.75
C ASP A 45 8.30 6.79 1.62
N THR A 46 9.50 7.32 1.80
CA THR A 46 10.56 6.72 2.61
C THR A 46 10.76 7.42 3.94
N THR A 47 9.93 8.42 4.26
CA THR A 47 9.94 9.05 5.58
C THR A 47 9.54 8.03 6.64
N PRO A 48 10.37 7.74 7.63
CA PRO A 48 10.03 6.75 8.65
C PRO A 48 8.79 7.18 9.45
N ILE A 49 7.89 6.22 9.69
CA ILE A 49 6.80 6.37 10.66
C ILE A 49 6.82 5.24 11.68
N GLN A 50 6.37 5.53 12.87
CA GLN A 50 6.22 4.54 13.93
C GLN A 50 4.78 4.04 13.98
N LEU A 51 4.62 2.71 14.04
CA LEU A 51 3.30 2.07 14.11
C LEU A 51 3.21 1.16 15.33
N MET A 52 2.08 1.25 16.03
CA MET A 52 1.63 0.20 16.93
C MET A 52 0.63 -0.68 16.18
N LEU A 53 1.00 -1.93 15.95
CA LEU A 53 0.15 -2.92 15.31
C LEU A 53 -0.44 -3.83 16.36
N ILE A 54 -1.77 -4.00 16.35
CA ILE A 54 -2.52 -4.85 17.27
C ILE A 54 -3.25 -5.91 16.46
N ARG A 55 -3.01 -7.18 16.75
CA ARG A 55 -3.81 -8.29 16.24
C ARG A 55 -4.55 -8.93 17.39
N GLN A 56 -5.88 -8.99 17.29
CA GLN A 56 -6.73 -9.51 18.35
C GLN A 56 -7.95 -10.24 17.77
N LYS A 57 -8.56 -11.10 18.57
CA LYS A 57 -9.86 -11.69 18.26
C LYS A 57 -10.97 -10.93 18.97
N VAL A 58 -12.12 -10.83 18.30
CA VAL A 58 -13.34 -10.23 18.84
C VAL A 58 -14.49 -11.22 18.74
N ARG A 59 -15.40 -11.19 19.71
CA ARG A 59 -16.59 -12.07 19.69
C ARG A 59 -17.49 -11.79 18.49
N ASN A 60 -17.71 -10.51 18.20
CA ASN A 60 -18.50 -10.03 17.09
C ASN A 60 -17.95 -8.70 16.61
N PHE A 61 -17.63 -8.61 15.32
CA PHE A 61 -17.04 -7.41 14.74
C PHE A 61 -18.01 -6.22 14.74
N ALA A 62 -19.30 -6.45 14.43
CA ALA A 62 -20.29 -5.38 14.33
C ALA A 62 -20.56 -4.72 15.70
N SER A 63 -20.51 -5.50 16.79
CA SER A 63 -20.65 -4.96 18.14
C SER A 63 -19.34 -4.32 18.65
N TRP A 64 -18.20 -4.85 18.24
CA TRP A 64 -16.87 -4.36 18.65
C TRP A 64 -16.51 -3.02 18.00
N LYS A 65 -16.81 -2.86 16.69
CA LYS A 65 -16.38 -1.68 15.92
C LYS A 65 -16.87 -0.35 16.52
N PRO A 66 -18.17 -0.17 16.89
CA PRO A 66 -18.60 1.06 17.54
C PRO A 66 -17.91 1.33 18.88
N THR A 67 -17.62 0.30 19.67
CA THR A 67 -16.87 0.43 20.94
C THR A 67 -15.44 0.87 20.69
N TYR A 68 -14.81 0.35 19.65
CA TYR A 68 -13.47 0.77 19.23
C TYR A 68 -13.47 2.24 18.77
N ASP A 69 -14.43 2.64 17.94
CA ASP A 69 -14.55 4.00 17.41
C ASP A 69 -14.78 5.03 18.52
N ALA A 70 -15.65 4.74 19.47
CA ALA A 70 -15.95 5.61 20.61
C ALA A 70 -14.72 5.97 21.47
N ARG A 71 -13.63 5.23 21.34
CA ARG A 71 -12.37 5.49 22.06
C ARG A 71 -11.32 6.21 21.19
N ASP A 72 -11.70 6.74 20.05
CA ASP A 72 -10.76 7.40 19.15
C ASP A 72 -10.11 8.64 19.80
N SER A 73 -10.90 9.47 20.47
CA SER A 73 -10.39 10.65 21.21
C SER A 73 -9.36 10.28 22.29
N VAL A 74 -9.56 9.14 22.97
CA VAL A 74 -8.59 8.65 23.99
C VAL A 74 -7.28 8.25 23.33
N ARG A 75 -7.31 7.62 22.14
CA ARG A 75 -6.11 7.27 21.38
C ARG A 75 -5.38 8.53 20.90
N GLN A 76 -6.12 9.46 20.30
CA GLN A 76 -5.56 10.73 19.83
C GLN A 76 -4.91 11.54 20.93
N ALA A 77 -5.51 11.60 22.13
CA ALA A 77 -4.96 12.32 23.27
C ALA A 77 -3.58 11.83 23.73
N ILE A 78 -3.21 10.60 23.38
CA ILE A 78 -1.89 10.03 23.68
C ILE A 78 -1.00 9.91 22.44
N GLY A 79 -1.39 10.54 21.31
CA GLY A 79 -0.63 10.55 20.06
C GLY A 79 -0.72 9.24 19.26
N LEU A 80 -1.85 8.52 19.36
CA LEU A 80 -2.13 7.34 18.56
C LEU A 80 -3.25 7.65 17.55
N HIS A 81 -2.91 7.60 16.27
CA HIS A 81 -3.82 7.94 15.17
C HIS A 81 -4.17 6.70 14.34
N ASN A 82 -5.44 6.54 14.00
CA ASN A 82 -5.88 5.44 13.14
C ASN A 82 -5.12 5.48 11.80
N TYR A 83 -4.58 4.34 11.38
CA TYR A 83 -3.84 4.20 10.13
C TYR A 83 -4.44 3.13 9.23
N VAL A 84 -4.62 1.90 9.73
CA VAL A 84 -5.28 0.80 9.03
C VAL A 84 -6.13 0.02 10.02
N LEU A 85 -7.35 -0.28 9.61
CA LEU A 85 -8.20 -1.26 10.27
C LEU A 85 -8.49 -2.39 9.28
N GLY A 86 -8.26 -3.63 9.68
CA GLY A 86 -8.46 -4.80 8.86
C GLY A 86 -9.20 -5.90 9.60
N ARG A 87 -9.98 -6.68 8.84
CA ARG A 87 -10.67 -7.86 9.33
C ARG A 87 -10.14 -9.10 8.61
N GLY A 88 -9.83 -10.16 9.32
CA GLY A 88 -9.30 -11.40 8.77
C GLY A 88 -10.22 -12.03 7.73
N VAL A 89 -9.61 -12.59 6.69
CA VAL A 89 -10.34 -13.28 5.61
C VAL A 89 -10.63 -14.71 5.99
N ASP A 90 -9.64 -15.44 6.47
CA ASP A 90 -9.78 -16.85 6.84
C ASP A 90 -10.45 -17.00 8.23
N ASP A 91 -10.27 -16.03 9.11
CA ASP A 91 -10.92 -15.94 10.42
C ASP A 91 -11.45 -14.51 10.63
N THR A 92 -12.72 -14.32 10.34
CA THR A 92 -13.41 -13.03 10.42
C THR A 92 -13.60 -12.49 11.84
N SER A 93 -13.28 -13.29 12.87
CA SER A 93 -13.21 -12.84 14.27
C SER A 93 -11.90 -12.13 14.57
N THR A 94 -10.87 -12.32 13.74
CA THR A 94 -9.58 -11.66 13.93
C THR A 94 -9.59 -10.25 13.31
N VAL A 95 -9.10 -9.29 14.07
CA VAL A 95 -9.01 -7.88 13.69
C VAL A 95 -7.55 -7.44 13.77
N LEU A 96 -7.13 -6.67 12.76
CA LEU A 96 -5.87 -5.96 12.71
C LEU A 96 -6.11 -4.46 12.87
N ILE A 97 -5.37 -3.82 13.75
CA ILE A 97 -5.39 -2.39 13.96
C ILE A 97 -3.96 -1.89 13.83
N ALA A 98 -3.69 -1.00 12.90
CA ALA A 98 -2.44 -0.25 12.85
C ALA A 98 -2.72 1.20 13.26
N LEU A 99 -2.00 1.68 14.25
CA LEU A 99 -2.05 3.05 14.73
C LEU A 99 -0.69 3.71 14.49
N ARG A 100 -0.69 4.88 13.87
CA ARG A 100 0.52 5.72 13.83
C ARG A 100 0.75 6.28 15.23
N ALA A 101 1.97 6.14 15.72
CA ALA A 101 2.37 6.63 17.02
C ALA A 101 3.28 7.86 16.85
N ASP A 102 2.94 8.96 17.50
CA ASP A 102 3.79 10.15 17.57
C ASP A 102 4.94 9.94 18.57
N ASP A 103 4.71 9.08 19.56
CA ASP A 103 5.66 8.71 20.60
C ASP A 103 5.56 7.19 20.90
N MET A 104 6.60 6.46 20.54
CA MET A 104 6.63 5.01 20.72
C MET A 104 6.70 4.59 22.20
N ALA A 105 7.31 5.38 23.06
CA ALA A 105 7.34 5.07 24.48
C ALA A 105 5.93 5.15 25.09
N LYS A 106 5.16 6.16 24.73
CA LYS A 106 3.73 6.28 25.10
C LYS A 106 2.89 5.14 24.55
N ALA A 107 3.11 4.75 23.28
CA ALA A 107 2.42 3.62 22.67
C ALA A 107 2.70 2.30 23.41
N LYS A 108 3.96 2.04 23.76
CA LYS A 108 4.35 0.89 24.56
C LYS A 108 3.75 0.92 25.96
N ALA A 109 3.72 2.08 26.63
CA ALA A 109 3.09 2.24 27.93
C ALA A 109 1.57 1.97 27.86
N TYR A 110 0.91 2.51 26.83
CA TYR A 110 -0.52 2.31 26.60
C TYR A 110 -0.87 0.84 26.39
N SER A 111 -0.08 0.08 25.66
CA SER A 111 -0.32 -1.37 25.43
C SER A 111 -0.32 -2.19 26.73
N ARG A 112 0.34 -1.69 27.78
CA ARG A 112 0.42 -2.34 29.10
C ARG A 112 -0.61 -1.81 30.10
N ASN A 113 -1.36 -0.76 29.74
CA ASN A 113 -2.31 -0.12 30.64
C ASN A 113 -3.45 -1.07 31.00
N PRO A 114 -3.71 -1.31 32.32
CA PRO A 114 -4.82 -2.13 32.78
C PRO A 114 -6.19 -1.65 32.31
N GLU A 115 -6.40 -0.33 32.21
CA GLU A 115 -7.64 0.25 31.69
C GLU A 115 -7.88 -0.09 30.21
N LEU A 116 -6.83 -0.11 29.38
CA LEU A 116 -6.94 -0.58 28.00
C LEU A 116 -7.39 -2.03 27.97
N ARG A 117 -6.80 -2.88 28.78
CA ARG A 117 -7.17 -4.31 28.88
C ARG A 117 -8.63 -4.50 29.28
N GLN A 118 -9.08 -3.77 30.28
CA GLN A 118 -10.49 -3.80 30.72
C GLN A 118 -11.43 -3.31 29.62
N ALA A 119 -11.06 -2.21 28.93
CA ALA A 119 -11.84 -1.67 27.82
C ALA A 119 -11.93 -2.65 26.65
N MET A 120 -10.84 -3.32 26.31
CA MET A 120 -10.83 -4.37 25.28
C MET A 120 -11.74 -5.53 25.65
N GLN A 121 -11.68 -6.02 26.88
CA GLN A 121 -12.55 -7.11 27.37
C GLN A 121 -14.03 -6.70 27.32
N LYS A 122 -14.39 -5.52 27.82
CA LYS A 122 -15.75 -4.96 27.77
C LYS A 122 -16.22 -4.77 26.32
N GLY A 123 -15.31 -4.38 25.41
CA GLY A 123 -15.58 -4.25 24.00
C GLY A 123 -15.66 -5.57 23.24
N GLY A 124 -15.53 -6.73 23.92
CA GLY A 124 -15.70 -8.05 23.31
C GLY A 124 -14.42 -8.64 22.71
N VAL A 125 -13.24 -8.10 23.04
CA VAL A 125 -11.97 -8.75 22.70
C VAL A 125 -11.82 -10.05 23.49
N VAL A 126 -11.38 -11.11 22.81
CA VAL A 126 -11.19 -12.46 23.36
C VAL A 126 -9.71 -12.84 23.32
N GLY A 127 -9.28 -13.51 24.37
CA GLY A 127 -7.88 -13.92 24.52
C GLY A 127 -6.94 -12.73 24.75
N THR A 128 -5.67 -12.94 24.44
CA THR A 128 -4.61 -11.94 24.63
C THR A 128 -4.30 -11.25 23.29
N PRO A 129 -4.46 -9.93 23.17
CA PRO A 129 -4.02 -9.18 22.00
C PRO A 129 -2.51 -9.28 21.80
N ASN A 130 -2.07 -9.38 20.55
CA ASN A 130 -0.66 -9.30 20.19
C ASN A 130 -0.35 -7.86 19.78
N PHE A 131 0.66 -7.26 20.39
CA PHE A 131 1.16 -5.93 20.07
C PHE A 131 2.52 -6.03 19.42
N HIS A 132 2.71 -5.30 18.31
CA HIS A 132 3.99 -5.12 17.65
C HIS A 132 4.25 -3.63 17.49
N PHE A 133 5.49 -3.22 17.65
CA PHE A 133 5.93 -1.84 17.55
C PHE A 133 6.94 -1.73 16.42
N LEU A 134 6.60 -0.95 15.40
CA LEU A 134 7.28 -1.00 14.13
C LEU A 134 7.86 0.36 13.74
N ASN A 135 9.02 0.30 13.13
CA ASN A 135 9.62 1.39 12.38
C ASN A 135 9.39 1.09 10.89
N THR A 136 8.40 1.75 10.29
CA THR A 136 8.07 1.56 8.88
C THR A 136 8.88 2.56 8.07
N THR A 137 9.77 2.05 7.21
CA THR A 137 10.79 2.85 6.53
C THR A 137 10.51 3.06 5.04
N TRP A 138 9.49 2.37 4.51
CA TRP A 138 9.08 2.48 3.11
C TRP A 138 7.58 2.24 2.97
N ARG A 139 6.91 3.10 2.22
CA ARG A 139 5.48 2.99 1.93
C ARG A 139 5.21 3.33 0.47
N ASN A 140 4.29 2.61 -0.14
CA ASN A 140 3.67 2.99 -1.40
C ASN A 140 2.30 3.59 -1.07
N THR A 141 2.15 4.89 -1.30
CA THR A 141 0.94 5.66 -1.00
C THR A 141 0.01 5.77 -2.21
N ALA A 142 0.37 5.18 -3.36
CA ALA A 142 -0.49 5.14 -4.53
C ALA A 142 -1.87 4.58 -4.17
N THR A 143 -2.91 5.20 -4.70
CA THR A 143 -4.26 4.68 -4.60
C THR A 143 -4.34 3.35 -5.36
N ASP A 144 -4.92 2.34 -4.75
CA ASP A 144 -5.25 1.07 -5.39
C ASP A 144 -6.69 0.68 -5.06
N ASN A 145 -7.31 -0.06 -5.96
CA ASN A 145 -8.70 -0.49 -5.81
C ASN A 145 -8.85 -1.78 -4.99
N SER A 146 -7.75 -2.39 -4.57
CA SER A 146 -7.81 -3.60 -3.77
C SER A 146 -7.95 -3.25 -2.29
N THR A 147 -8.97 -3.79 -1.65
CA THR A 147 -9.11 -3.76 -0.20
C THR A 147 -8.54 -5.01 0.47
N LEU A 148 -8.19 -6.03 -0.33
CA LEU A 148 -7.56 -7.25 0.17
C LEU A 148 -6.06 -7.00 0.39
N ARG A 149 -5.59 -7.33 1.59
CA ARG A 149 -4.20 -7.16 2.01
C ARG A 149 -3.63 -8.46 2.55
N SER A 150 -2.32 -8.58 2.47
CA SER A 150 -1.57 -9.59 3.21
C SER A 150 -0.49 -8.92 4.06
N LEU A 151 -0.35 -9.40 5.26
CA LEU A 151 0.73 -9.06 6.17
C LEU A 151 1.64 -10.27 6.31
N ALA A 152 2.93 -10.08 6.17
CA ALA A 152 3.92 -11.11 6.42
C ALA A 152 4.93 -10.60 7.44
N TRP A 153 5.29 -11.42 8.43
CA TRP A 153 6.43 -11.16 9.29
C TRP A 153 7.32 -12.36 9.44
N PHE A 154 8.58 -12.08 9.66
CA PHE A 154 9.63 -13.07 9.72
C PHE A 154 10.90 -12.46 10.34
N THR A 155 11.87 -13.29 10.62
CA THR A 155 13.18 -12.85 11.09
C THR A 155 14.19 -12.97 9.95
N VAL A 156 15.10 -12.01 9.87
CA VAL A 156 16.22 -12.00 8.91
C VAL A 156 17.56 -12.05 9.63
N LYS A 157 18.60 -12.44 8.93
CA LYS A 157 19.97 -12.41 9.45
C LYS A 157 20.48 -10.97 9.53
N ASP A 158 20.21 -10.18 8.50
CA ASP A 158 20.61 -8.78 8.36
C ASP A 158 19.55 -7.98 7.62
N TRP A 159 19.20 -6.81 8.15
CA TRP A 159 18.15 -5.94 7.58
C TRP A 159 18.54 -5.36 6.23
N ALA A 160 19.78 -4.87 6.07
CA ALA A 160 20.20 -4.19 4.84
C ALA A 160 20.28 -5.17 3.66
N THR A 161 20.85 -6.34 3.89
CA THR A 161 20.93 -7.42 2.90
C THR A 161 19.54 -7.89 2.49
N TRP A 162 18.64 -8.10 3.48
CA TRP A 162 17.26 -8.48 3.19
C TRP A 162 16.55 -7.40 2.36
N ARG A 163 16.67 -6.12 2.73
CA ARG A 163 15.99 -5.03 2.05
C ARG A 163 16.38 -4.96 0.58
N SER A 164 17.68 -5.02 0.27
CA SER A 164 18.17 -5.02 -1.11
C SER A 164 17.57 -6.17 -1.93
N SER A 165 17.66 -7.39 -1.41
CA SER A 165 17.09 -8.58 -2.06
C SER A 165 15.56 -8.50 -2.20
N PHE A 166 14.87 -7.91 -1.23
CA PHE A 166 13.43 -7.70 -1.29
C PHE A 166 13.05 -6.71 -2.40
N GLU A 167 13.74 -5.58 -2.49
CA GLU A 167 13.48 -4.55 -3.51
C GLU A 167 13.69 -5.09 -4.92
N GLU A 168 14.72 -5.89 -5.17
CA GLU A 168 14.98 -6.57 -6.45
C GLU A 168 13.81 -7.47 -6.89
N GLY A 169 13.12 -8.07 -5.96
CA GLY A 169 12.00 -8.99 -6.25
C GLY A 169 10.66 -8.34 -6.53
N ARG A 170 10.56 -7.00 -6.63
CA ARG A 170 9.28 -6.28 -6.75
C ARG A 170 8.46 -6.71 -7.97
N GLN A 171 9.05 -6.68 -9.16
CA GLN A 171 8.36 -7.06 -10.39
C GLN A 171 7.84 -8.49 -10.35
N GLU A 172 8.60 -9.41 -9.74
CA GLU A 172 8.19 -10.80 -9.58
C GLU A 172 6.98 -10.93 -8.65
N ARG A 173 6.89 -10.12 -7.58
CA ARG A 173 5.71 -10.06 -6.71
C ARG A 173 4.50 -9.47 -7.43
N GLU A 174 4.69 -8.42 -8.20
CA GLU A 174 3.62 -7.79 -9.00
C GLU A 174 3.04 -8.78 -10.03
N ALA A 175 3.89 -9.51 -10.76
CA ALA A 175 3.49 -10.56 -11.69
C ALA A 175 2.67 -11.68 -11.00
N ASN A 176 2.89 -11.88 -9.70
CA ASN A 176 2.18 -12.84 -8.87
C ASN A 176 1.04 -12.22 -8.04
N GLY A 177 0.50 -11.10 -8.47
CA GLY A 177 -0.70 -10.49 -7.91
C GLY A 177 -0.51 -9.81 -6.55
N MET A 178 0.71 -9.33 -6.26
CA MET A 178 1.05 -8.66 -5.01
C MET A 178 1.73 -7.31 -5.28
N ILE A 179 1.18 -6.24 -4.77
CA ILE A 179 1.78 -4.91 -4.82
C ILE A 179 2.32 -4.57 -3.41
N ASP A 180 3.60 -4.23 -3.33
CA ASP A 180 4.22 -3.80 -2.08
C ASP A 180 3.53 -2.53 -1.57
N ARG A 181 3.10 -2.53 -0.30
CA ARG A 181 2.45 -1.36 0.34
C ARG A 181 3.31 -0.72 1.41
N ALA A 182 3.94 -1.53 2.23
CA ALA A 182 4.84 -1.05 3.26
C ALA A 182 5.79 -2.14 3.71
N TYR A 183 6.97 -1.75 4.15
CA TYR A 183 7.82 -2.61 4.95
C TYR A 183 8.56 -1.81 6.03
N GLY A 184 8.95 -2.54 7.05
CA GLY A 184 9.67 -2.02 8.18
C GLY A 184 10.14 -3.13 9.11
N HIS A 185 10.61 -2.76 10.26
CA HIS A 185 11.13 -3.70 11.25
C HIS A 185 10.64 -3.33 12.65
N ASP A 186 10.77 -4.25 13.58
CA ASP A 186 10.50 -3.99 14.99
C ASP A 186 11.45 -2.91 15.53
N VAL A 187 10.95 -2.06 16.43
CA VAL A 187 11.72 -0.91 16.97
C VAL A 187 12.87 -1.33 17.86
N ASP A 188 12.78 -2.52 18.48
CA ASP A 188 13.79 -3.03 19.41
C ASP A 188 14.73 -4.07 18.76
N ASP A 189 14.32 -4.69 17.63
CA ASP A 189 15.11 -5.69 16.89
C ASP A 189 14.86 -5.56 15.38
N ASN A 190 15.75 -4.89 14.67
CA ASN A 190 15.63 -4.65 13.22
C ASN A 190 15.69 -5.94 12.37
N ARG A 191 15.99 -7.08 12.95
CA ARG A 191 15.90 -8.37 12.27
C ARG A 191 14.48 -8.93 12.19
N LYS A 192 13.56 -8.43 13.00
CA LYS A 192 12.13 -8.78 12.93
C LYS A 192 11.44 -7.87 11.94
N VAL A 193 11.15 -8.41 10.78
CA VAL A 193 10.65 -7.67 9.62
C VAL A 193 9.17 -7.90 9.41
N LEU A 194 8.50 -6.84 9.00
CA LEU A 194 7.10 -6.86 8.59
C LEU A 194 6.96 -6.27 7.18
N VAL A 195 6.17 -6.93 6.35
CA VAL A 195 5.81 -6.47 5.00
C VAL A 195 4.30 -6.53 4.81
N ALA A 196 3.75 -5.46 4.24
CA ALA A 196 2.34 -5.39 3.85
C ALA A 196 2.21 -5.33 2.32
N TYR A 197 1.29 -6.12 1.78
CA TYR A 197 0.98 -6.18 0.36
C TYR A 197 -0.49 -5.85 0.10
N ALA A 198 -0.79 -5.19 -1.02
CA ALA A 198 -2.10 -5.26 -1.65
C ALA A 198 -2.15 -6.54 -2.50
N ILE A 199 -3.26 -7.26 -2.43
CA ILE A 199 -3.46 -8.49 -3.18
C ILE A 199 -4.41 -8.19 -4.33
N THR A 200 -3.89 -8.20 -5.54
CA THR A 200 -4.65 -7.97 -6.78
C THR A 200 -5.15 -9.27 -7.40
N ASP A 201 -4.45 -10.39 -7.12
CA ASP A 201 -4.84 -11.73 -7.53
C ASP A 201 -4.51 -12.73 -6.42
N SER A 202 -5.51 -13.14 -5.66
CA SER A 202 -5.31 -14.02 -4.51
C SER A 202 -4.92 -15.44 -4.90
N ALA A 203 -5.32 -15.92 -6.09
CA ALA A 203 -4.96 -17.24 -6.58
C ALA A 203 -3.47 -17.29 -6.94
N LYS A 204 -2.98 -16.31 -7.71
CA LYS A 204 -1.55 -16.18 -8.03
C LYS A 204 -0.71 -16.00 -6.78
N ALA A 205 -1.13 -15.12 -5.86
CA ALA A 205 -0.41 -14.89 -4.61
C ALA A 205 -0.28 -16.18 -3.77
N ARG A 206 -1.37 -16.95 -3.63
CA ARG A 206 -1.35 -18.21 -2.90
C ARG A 206 -0.49 -19.29 -3.59
N ALA A 207 -0.48 -19.34 -4.93
CA ALA A 207 0.40 -20.23 -5.70
C ALA A 207 1.87 -19.83 -5.51
N TRP A 208 2.18 -18.54 -5.62
CA TRP A 208 3.51 -18.00 -5.38
C TRP A 208 4.04 -18.34 -3.99
N TRP A 209 3.23 -18.20 -2.94
CA TRP A 209 3.65 -18.52 -1.57
C TRP A 209 4.03 -19.99 -1.35
N LYS A 210 3.59 -20.88 -2.22
CA LYS A 210 3.91 -22.32 -2.18
C LYS A 210 5.04 -22.70 -3.14
N SER A 211 5.50 -21.78 -4.00
CA SER A 211 6.46 -22.05 -5.05
C SER A 211 7.86 -22.31 -4.51
N ASP A 212 8.62 -23.13 -5.22
CA ASP A 212 10.04 -23.37 -4.91
C ASP A 212 10.86 -22.11 -5.18
N ARG A 213 10.45 -21.29 -6.14
CA ARG A 213 11.07 -20.00 -6.42
C ARG A 213 11.03 -19.06 -5.21
N LEU A 214 9.91 -18.98 -4.49
CA LEU A 214 9.85 -18.19 -3.26
C LEU A 214 10.73 -18.80 -2.15
N LYS A 215 10.78 -20.12 -2.04
CA LYS A 215 11.68 -20.79 -1.06
C LYS A 215 13.14 -20.44 -1.32
N GLU A 216 13.55 -20.44 -2.57
CA GLU A 216 14.89 -19.99 -2.97
C GLU A 216 15.15 -18.53 -2.60
N ARG A 217 14.21 -17.61 -2.91
CA ARG A 217 14.31 -16.21 -2.52
C ARG A 217 14.39 -16.02 -1.01
N ILE A 218 13.60 -16.73 -0.24
CA ILE A 218 13.63 -16.71 1.22
C ILE A 218 15.03 -17.05 1.74
N LYS A 219 15.62 -18.12 1.20
CA LYS A 219 16.98 -18.56 1.56
C LYS A 219 18.03 -17.50 1.21
N ASN A 220 17.97 -16.97 -0.03
CA ASN A 220 18.96 -16.00 -0.53
C ASN A 220 18.86 -14.65 0.16
N ALA A 221 17.65 -14.22 0.55
CA ALA A 221 17.42 -13.00 1.31
C ALA A 221 17.79 -13.12 2.80
N GLY A 222 18.31 -14.26 3.25
CA GLY A 222 18.70 -14.46 4.63
C GLY A 222 17.55 -14.51 5.63
N ILE A 223 16.34 -14.85 5.17
CA ILE A 223 15.17 -15.04 6.06
C ILE A 223 15.37 -16.34 6.84
N THR A 224 15.15 -16.27 8.15
CA THR A 224 15.24 -17.42 9.04
C THR A 224 13.84 -17.96 9.36
N GLY A 225 13.64 -19.26 9.05
CA GLY A 225 12.32 -19.88 9.20
C GLY A 225 11.33 -19.49 8.10
N MET A 226 10.09 -19.93 8.26
CA MET A 226 9.02 -19.62 7.29
C MET A 226 8.30 -18.34 7.69
N PRO A 227 8.06 -17.40 6.74
CA PRO A 227 7.27 -16.21 7.01
C PRO A 227 5.86 -16.57 7.49
N GLN A 228 5.43 -15.96 8.57
CA GLN A 228 4.04 -16.02 8.99
C GLN A 228 3.23 -15.03 8.15
N ARG A 229 2.14 -15.50 7.54
CA ARG A 229 1.28 -14.67 6.69
C ARG A 229 -0.13 -14.64 7.21
N TRP A 230 -0.75 -13.51 7.00
CA TRP A 230 -2.13 -13.30 7.38
C TRP A 230 -2.82 -12.38 6.35
N MET A 231 -3.98 -12.81 5.86
CA MET A 231 -4.78 -12.04 4.92
C MET A 231 -5.93 -11.32 5.62
N TYR A 232 -6.17 -10.10 5.24
CA TYR A 232 -7.23 -9.27 5.81
C TYR A 232 -7.86 -8.36 4.76
N GLN A 233 -9.13 -8.04 4.99
CA GLN A 233 -9.86 -7.02 4.26
C GLN A 233 -9.72 -5.71 5.01
N VAL A 234 -9.30 -4.63 4.33
CA VAL A 234 -9.34 -3.29 4.91
C VAL A 234 -10.78 -2.89 5.14
N VAL A 235 -11.07 -2.37 6.33
CA VAL A 235 -12.39 -1.86 6.73
C VAL A 235 -12.32 -0.34 6.71
N GLN A 236 -13.26 0.25 5.99
CA GLN A 236 -13.44 1.71 5.93
C GLN A 236 -14.26 2.22 7.12
#